data_f58200d52def44f111e70e5cce64902d
#
_entry.id   f58200d52def44f111e70e5cce64902d
#
_cell.length_a   1.000
_cell.length_b   1.000
_cell.length_c   1.000
_cell.angle_alpha   90.00
_cell.angle_beta   90.00
_cell.angle_gamma   90.00
#
_symmetry.space_group_name_H-M   'P 1'
#
loop_
_entity.id
_entity.type
_entity.pdbx_description
1 polymer ?
#
loop_
_entity_poly.entity_id
_entity_poly.type
_entity_poly.pdbx_seq_one_letter_code
_entity_poly.pdbx_strand_id
1 'polypeptide(L)'
;MEPTQLPLLDKISRKMGCPFLSDLRFLSREQRKQLARILKQMEPEANSVREWNDALAYLTRAPPENTAAEAKERLVCLLSQF
;
A
#
# COMPACT_ATOMS: atom_id res chain seq x y z
N MET A 1 -17.20 12.02 14.18
CA MET A 1 -16.54 11.93 13.77
C MET A 1 -16.02 11.89 12.75
N GLU A 2 -15.68 12.34 12.23
CA GLU A 2 -15.19 12.05 11.21
C GLU A 2 -13.98 11.81 10.99
N PRO A 3 -13.67 10.98 10.87
CA PRO A 3 -12.29 10.84 10.73
C PRO A 3 -11.80 11.56 9.53
N THR A 4 -10.75 12.25 9.76
CA THR A 4 -10.18 13.00 8.68
C THR A 4 -9.17 12.19 7.90
N GLN A 5 -8.75 11.05 8.44
CA GLN A 5 -7.76 10.22 7.77
C GLN A 5 -8.40 9.11 6.98
N LEU A 6 -7.94 8.94 5.75
CA LEU A 6 -8.37 7.84 4.91
C LEU A 6 -7.51 6.61 5.19
N PRO A 7 -8.08 5.41 5.06
CA PRO A 7 -7.25 4.20 5.10
C PRO A 7 -6.16 4.26 4.04
N LEU A 8 -5.07 3.56 4.32
CA LEU A 8 -3.93 3.55 3.41
C LEU A 8 -4.33 3.11 1.99
N LEU A 9 -5.17 2.09 1.89
CA LEU A 9 -5.62 1.60 0.58
C LEU A 9 -6.37 2.68 -0.19
N ASP A 10 -7.19 3.47 0.50
CA ASP A 10 -7.91 4.55 -0.17
C ASP A 10 -6.95 5.63 -0.65
N LYS A 11 -5.94 5.95 0.14
CA LYS A 11 -4.92 6.91 -0.26
C LYS A 11 -4.19 6.44 -1.51
N ILE A 12 -3.83 5.17 -1.53
CA ILE A 12 -3.12 4.58 -2.65
C ILE A 12 -3.99 4.62 -3.91
N SER A 13 -5.26 4.24 -3.79
CA SER A 13 -6.13 4.21 -4.96
C SER A 13 -6.29 5.61 -5.56
N ARG A 14 -6.38 6.61 -4.71
CA ARG A 14 -6.50 7.99 -5.21
C ARG A 14 -5.23 8.45 -5.90
N LYS A 15 -4.07 8.12 -5.35
CA LYS A 15 -2.80 8.49 -5.96
C LYS A 15 -2.57 7.79 -7.28
N MET A 16 -3.09 6.58 -7.42
CA MET A 16 -2.97 5.81 -8.65
C MET A 16 -4.08 6.10 -9.66
N GLY A 17 -5.06 6.92 -9.27
CA GLY A 17 -6.16 7.23 -10.16
C GLY A 17 -7.13 6.07 -10.35
N CYS A 18 -7.19 5.16 -9.39
CA CYS A 18 -8.08 4.01 -9.47
C CYS A 18 -9.41 4.34 -8.82
N PRO A 19 -10.53 4.25 -9.57
CA PRO A 19 -11.84 4.55 -9.00
C PRO A 19 -12.31 3.51 -7.99
N PHE A 20 -11.81 2.29 -8.08
CA PHE A 20 -12.19 1.21 -7.17
C PHE A 20 -10.96 0.58 -6.56
N LEU A 21 -11.06 0.17 -5.29
CA LEU A 21 -9.94 -0.49 -4.61
C LEU A 21 -9.53 -1.77 -5.34
N SER A 22 -10.48 -2.49 -5.90
CA SER A 22 -10.18 -3.74 -6.60
C SER A 22 -9.24 -3.51 -7.78
N ASP A 23 -9.20 -2.31 -8.35
CA ASP A 23 -8.31 -2.02 -9.45
C ASP A 23 -6.85 -2.15 -9.04
N LEU A 24 -6.55 -1.96 -7.76
CA LEU A 24 -5.19 -2.08 -7.26
C LEU A 24 -4.65 -3.50 -7.37
N ARG A 25 -5.52 -4.48 -7.49
CA ARG A 25 -5.12 -5.88 -7.62
C ARG A 25 -4.78 -6.27 -9.06
N PHE A 26 -5.04 -5.38 -10.00
CA PHE A 26 -4.86 -5.65 -11.43
C PHE A 26 -3.93 -4.65 -12.10
N LEU A 27 -3.02 -4.09 -11.32
CA LEU A 27 -2.07 -3.11 -11.84
C LEU A 27 -1.07 -3.79 -12.78
N SER A 28 -0.67 -3.05 -13.82
CA SER A 28 0.39 -3.50 -14.69
C SER A 28 1.73 -3.45 -13.97
N ARG A 29 2.77 -4.02 -14.59
CA ARG A 29 4.10 -3.99 -14.02
C ARG A 29 4.57 -2.54 -13.77
N GLU A 30 4.33 -1.67 -14.74
CA GLU A 30 4.75 -0.28 -14.61
C GLU A 30 3.99 0.45 -13.52
N GLN A 31 2.69 0.16 -13.41
CA GLN A 31 1.88 0.74 -12.35
C GLN A 31 2.32 0.25 -10.98
N ARG A 32 2.71 -1.01 -10.87
CA ARG A 32 3.23 -1.55 -9.62
C ARG A 32 4.53 -0.85 -9.21
N LYS A 33 5.39 -0.59 -10.17
CA LYS A 33 6.63 0.13 -9.89
C LYS A 33 6.35 1.56 -9.44
N GLN A 34 5.38 2.20 -10.07
CA GLN A 34 4.97 3.54 -9.68
C GLN A 34 4.43 3.54 -8.27
N LEU A 35 3.59 2.57 -7.94
CA LEU A 35 3.04 2.44 -6.60
C LEU A 35 4.15 2.21 -5.58
N ALA A 36 5.13 1.37 -5.91
CA ALA A 36 6.26 1.14 -5.03
C ALA A 36 7.01 2.43 -4.72
N ARG A 37 7.20 3.29 -5.72
CA ARG A 37 7.85 4.58 -5.51
C ARG A 37 7.05 5.47 -4.58
N ILE A 38 5.73 5.50 -4.77
CA ILE A 38 4.84 6.29 -3.93
C ILE A 38 4.96 5.82 -2.48
N LEU A 39 4.88 4.52 -2.27
CA LEU A 39 4.95 3.95 -0.92
C LEU A 39 6.32 4.18 -0.29
N LYS A 40 7.37 4.12 -1.09
CA LYS A 40 8.72 4.31 -0.60
C LYS A 40 8.90 5.70 -0.01
N GLN A 41 8.18 6.69 -0.55
CA GLN A 41 8.28 8.07 -0.07
C GLN A 41 7.40 8.34 1.14
N MET A 42 6.51 7.44 1.48
CA MET A 42 5.66 7.58 2.65
C MET A 42 6.41 7.21 3.91
N GLU A 43 6.18 7.99 4.97
CA GLU A 43 6.72 7.64 6.28
C GLU A 43 5.97 6.43 6.83
N PRO A 44 6.68 5.46 7.40
CA PRO A 44 5.99 4.30 8.01
C PRO A 44 4.99 4.74 9.08
N GLU A 45 5.32 5.81 9.81
CA GLU A 45 4.48 6.32 10.90
C GLU A 45 3.24 7.04 10.40
N ALA A 46 3.15 7.34 9.12
CA ALA A 46 1.98 8.02 8.56
C ALA A 46 0.73 7.18 8.63
N ASN A 47 0.89 5.87 8.76
CA ASN A 47 -0.21 4.93 8.87
C ASN A 47 0.12 3.92 9.97
N SER A 48 -0.93 3.30 10.53
CA SER A 48 -0.71 2.30 11.56
C SER A 48 -0.16 1.01 10.94
N VAL A 49 0.43 0.16 11.78
CA VAL A 49 0.91 -1.14 11.31
C VAL A 49 -0.26 -1.96 10.74
N ARG A 50 -1.44 -1.80 11.31
CA ARG A 50 -2.62 -2.50 10.83
C ARG A 50 -2.94 -2.09 9.38
N GLU A 51 -2.87 -0.81 9.09
CA GLU A 51 -3.14 -0.33 7.74
C GLU A 51 -2.10 -0.82 6.74
N TRP A 52 -0.83 -0.79 7.15
CA TRP A 52 0.23 -1.32 6.30
C TRP A 52 0.04 -2.81 6.04
N ASN A 53 -0.35 -3.57 7.07
CA ASN A 53 -0.59 -5.00 6.91
C ASN A 53 -1.83 -5.28 6.07
N ASP A 54 -2.86 -4.46 6.21
CA ASP A 54 -4.04 -4.60 5.36
C ASP A 54 -3.68 -4.39 3.90
N ALA A 55 -2.86 -3.38 3.61
CA ALA A 55 -2.40 -3.13 2.25
C ALA A 55 -1.53 -4.28 1.74
N LEU A 56 -0.64 -4.76 2.60
CA LEU A 56 0.25 -5.87 2.26
C LEU A 56 -0.55 -7.10 1.88
N ALA A 57 -1.53 -7.46 2.70
CA ALA A 57 -2.36 -8.62 2.43
C ALA A 57 -3.23 -8.43 1.19
N TYR A 58 -3.80 -7.25 1.03
CA TYR A 58 -4.69 -6.97 -0.09
C TYR A 58 -3.96 -6.98 -1.42
N LEU A 59 -2.78 -6.37 -1.46
CA LEU A 59 -2.04 -6.20 -2.72
C LEU A 59 -1.16 -7.38 -3.06
N THR A 60 -0.59 -8.06 -2.07
CA THR A 60 0.39 -9.11 -2.33
C THR A 60 0.07 -10.43 -1.65
N ARG A 61 -0.97 -10.47 -0.81
CA ARG A 61 -1.36 -11.66 -0.05
C ARG A 61 -0.27 -12.16 0.88
N ALA A 62 0.63 -11.28 1.26
CA ALA A 62 1.70 -11.65 2.17
C ALA A 62 1.21 -11.64 3.62
N PRO A 63 1.87 -12.41 4.51
CA PRO A 63 1.50 -12.40 5.92
C PRO A 63 1.84 -11.07 6.57
N PRO A 64 1.18 -10.73 7.70
CA PRO A 64 1.44 -9.45 8.36
C PRO A 64 2.83 -9.40 8.98
N GLU A 65 3.36 -8.19 9.07
CA GLU A 65 4.62 -7.93 9.72
C GLU A 65 4.38 -7.31 11.09
N ASN A 66 5.43 -7.26 11.90
CA ASN A 66 5.32 -6.78 13.28
C ASN A 66 5.32 -5.26 13.42
N THR A 67 5.92 -4.56 12.49
CA THR A 67 6.00 -3.10 12.54
C THR A 67 5.60 -2.48 11.21
N ALA A 68 5.22 -1.21 11.27
CA ALA A 68 4.85 -0.47 10.07
C ALA A 68 6.03 -0.38 9.10
N ALA A 69 7.23 -0.19 9.61
CA ALA A 69 8.42 -0.09 8.77
C ALA A 69 8.66 -1.40 8.02
N GLU A 70 8.53 -2.53 8.71
CA GLU A 70 8.72 -3.82 8.10
C GLU A 70 7.64 -4.13 7.06
N ALA A 71 6.40 -3.79 7.39
CA ALA A 71 5.29 -4.01 6.46
C ALA A 71 5.47 -3.18 5.19
N LYS A 72 5.85 -1.91 5.35
CA LYS A 72 6.11 -1.04 4.22
C LYS A 72 7.22 -1.59 3.35
N GLU A 73 8.34 -1.97 3.98
CA GLU A 73 9.50 -2.47 3.25
C GLU A 73 9.15 -3.73 2.47
N ARG A 74 8.42 -4.63 3.11
CA ARG A 74 7.98 -5.86 2.45
C ARG A 74 7.09 -5.55 1.25
N LEU A 75 6.14 -4.65 1.45
CA LEU A 75 5.21 -4.27 0.39
C LEU A 75 5.95 -3.67 -0.80
N VAL A 76 6.85 -2.74 -0.55
CA VAL A 76 7.64 -2.11 -1.61
C VAL A 76 8.47 -3.16 -2.34
N CYS A 77 9.09 -4.06 -1.59
CA CYS A 77 9.91 -5.11 -2.16
C CYS A 77 9.10 -6.02 -3.09
N LEU A 78 7.94 -6.48 -2.61
CA LEU A 78 7.10 -7.38 -3.41
C LEU A 78 6.55 -6.71 -4.65
N LEU A 79 6.17 -5.44 -4.54
CA LEU A 79 5.67 -4.70 -5.70
C LEU A 79 6.78 -4.47 -6.73
N SER A 80 8.01 -4.35 -6.28
CA SER A 80 9.14 -4.08 -7.16
C SER A 80 9.66 -5.32 -7.87
N GLN A 81 9.25 -6.50 -7.43
CA GLN A 81 9.74 -7.76 -8.01
C GLN A 81 9.05 -8.13 -9.32
N PHE A 82 7.98 -7.48 -9.66
CA PHE A 82 7.21 -7.84 -10.86
C PHE A 82 7.44 -6.95 -12.03
#